data_7faabe996ba337dca0ad60b389902d71
#
_entry.id   7faabe996ba337dca0ad60b389902d71
#
_cell.length_a   1.000
_cell.length_b   1.000
_cell.length_c   1.000
_cell.angle_alpha   90.00
_cell.angle_beta   90.00
_cell.angle_gamma   90.00
#
_symmetry.space_group_name_H-M   'P 1'
#
loop_
_entity.id
_entity.type
_entity.pdbx_description
1 polymer ?
#
loop_
_entity_poly.entity_id
_entity_poly.type
_entity_poly.pdbx_seq_one_letter_code
_entity_poly.pdbx_strand_id
1 'polypeptide(L)'
;MSAGTPADGALAAVRPAVRGLVIDPRLPAFWLVTGLLGFGAWRIGEMIHRAISIYPLPALAALVLFALYAVPFVLVVRSLDYLEEEPPLLLAVAFAWGGLVATSFAIPANAAVRNIVANLTSPSFADAWGPAISAPPVEETLKLLGVIAIVLLARQQINSTLDGFVYGALVGLGFQVVENFVYAVNAVAQADNAGHSDWASPLVGTFLARGFLGGLWSHTMFTALAGAGVGYAMTHVGRPWTRRVGIVLLAYAGAWAFHFVWDSPLLLEGFGFGLGGVLAVVVVKGLPGLVVVLLLARAALHHEAAFYAELLLRISDHSLITEDEVAVLVKGRNRLAARRYARSRGGHRAAAAMRRLQRAQARYAVELSRHVHARAEALGRRRAAALKKREYDIRAARQRLVDLRIERVRLPELAPHTLSGLLSILFGLLGVVFPVLASVAIGIALIGLWRARRRQALPDGWYADGLMVSGIGLALWLVSYVLFDAGSR
;
A
#
# COMPACT_ATOMS: atom_id res chain seq x y z
N MET A 1 -6.81 14.09 -38.70
CA MET A 1 -6.61 13.31 -37.47
C MET A 1 -6.03 14.25 -36.41
N SER A 2 -6.90 14.87 -35.58
CA SER A 2 -6.45 15.72 -34.49
C SER A 2 -5.82 14.83 -33.42
N ALA A 3 -4.57 15.06 -33.10
CA ALA A 3 -3.93 14.45 -31.93
C ALA A 3 -4.72 14.89 -30.70
N GLY A 4 -5.44 13.95 -30.07
CA GLY A 4 -6.17 14.20 -28.82
C GLY A 4 -5.23 14.77 -27.78
N THR A 5 -5.69 15.80 -27.05
CA THR A 5 -4.89 16.41 -26.00
C THR A 5 -4.56 15.39 -24.91
N PRO A 6 -3.47 15.56 -24.12
CA PRO A 6 -3.16 14.71 -22.97
C PRO A 6 -4.34 14.55 -21.99
N ALA A 7 -5.23 15.54 -21.94
CA ALA A 7 -6.47 15.57 -21.15
C ALA A 7 -7.49 14.52 -21.62
N ASP A 8 -7.63 14.29 -22.94
CA ASP A 8 -8.55 13.28 -23.46
C ASP A 8 -8.12 11.85 -23.06
N GLY A 9 -6.84 11.63 -22.88
CA GLY A 9 -6.28 10.37 -22.38
C GLY A 9 -6.57 10.13 -20.88
N ALA A 10 -6.54 11.18 -20.05
CA ALA A 10 -6.83 11.09 -18.62
C ALA A 10 -8.32 10.83 -18.36
N LEU A 11 -9.22 11.52 -19.09
CA LEU A 11 -10.66 11.31 -19.02
C LEU A 11 -11.10 9.91 -19.46
N ALA A 12 -10.34 9.27 -20.35
CA ALA A 12 -10.60 7.89 -20.80
C ALA A 12 -10.12 6.82 -19.82
N ALA A 13 -9.21 7.15 -18.91
CA ALA A 13 -8.53 6.20 -18.03
C ALA A 13 -9.18 6.04 -16.63
N VAL A 14 -10.01 6.99 -16.22
CA VAL A 14 -10.74 6.93 -14.94
C VAL A 14 -12.24 6.88 -15.24
N ARG A 15 -12.94 5.90 -14.66
CA ARG A 15 -14.39 5.73 -14.82
C ARG A 15 -15.12 6.33 -13.63
N PRO A 16 -16.32 6.94 -13.84
CA PRO A 16 -17.13 7.41 -12.72
C PRO A 16 -17.61 6.24 -11.87
N ALA A 17 -17.42 6.33 -10.56
CA ALA A 17 -17.97 5.38 -9.61
C ALA A 17 -19.51 5.34 -9.67
N VAL A 18 -20.11 4.17 -9.71
CA VAL A 18 -21.56 3.98 -9.78
C VAL A 18 -22.10 3.64 -8.39
N ARG A 19 -23.12 4.36 -7.90
CA ARG A 19 -23.84 3.97 -6.69
C ARG A 19 -24.70 2.73 -6.96
N GLY A 20 -24.39 1.62 -6.33
CA GLY A 20 -25.18 0.39 -6.22
C GLY A 20 -24.98 -0.23 -4.85
N LEU A 21 -25.61 -1.36 -4.58
CA LEU A 21 -25.18 -2.23 -3.48
C LEU A 21 -23.70 -2.53 -3.72
N VAL A 22 -22.87 -2.27 -2.70
CA VAL A 22 -21.42 -2.49 -2.80
C VAL A 22 -21.14 -3.96 -3.12
N ILE A 23 -21.97 -4.86 -2.57
CA ILE A 23 -21.97 -6.29 -2.85
C ILE A 23 -23.41 -6.71 -3.07
N ASP A 24 -23.71 -7.37 -4.20
CA ASP A 24 -25.06 -7.87 -4.53
C ASP A 24 -25.15 -9.39 -4.27
N PRO A 25 -25.97 -9.83 -3.28
CA PRO A 25 -26.16 -11.26 -2.97
C PRO A 25 -26.81 -12.06 -4.11
N ARG A 26 -27.36 -11.40 -5.12
CA ARG A 26 -27.93 -12.07 -6.30
C ARG A 26 -26.89 -12.56 -7.28
N LEU A 27 -25.63 -12.06 -7.16
CA LEU A 27 -24.52 -12.50 -8.00
C LEU A 27 -24.01 -13.87 -7.53
N PRO A 28 -23.81 -14.85 -8.43
CA PRO A 28 -23.16 -16.12 -8.08
C PRO A 28 -21.78 -15.92 -7.43
N ALA A 29 -21.04 -14.89 -7.87
CA ALA A 29 -19.75 -14.54 -7.30
C ALA A 29 -19.82 -14.23 -5.79
N PHE A 30 -20.92 -13.67 -5.29
CA PHE A 30 -21.11 -13.43 -3.86
C PHE A 30 -21.03 -14.73 -3.06
N TRP A 31 -21.77 -15.75 -3.48
CA TRP A 31 -21.82 -17.03 -2.77
C TRP A 31 -20.51 -17.80 -2.89
N LEU A 32 -19.87 -17.76 -4.07
CA LEU A 32 -18.55 -18.36 -4.27
C LEU A 32 -17.51 -17.73 -3.34
N VAL A 33 -17.41 -16.40 -3.33
CA VAL A 33 -16.44 -15.69 -2.49
C VAL A 33 -16.74 -15.89 -1.00
N THR A 34 -18.01 -15.84 -0.61
CA THR A 34 -18.43 -16.08 0.79
C THR A 34 -18.10 -17.52 1.21
N GLY A 35 -18.36 -18.51 0.36
CA GLY A 35 -18.02 -19.91 0.63
C GLY A 35 -16.50 -20.13 0.77
N LEU A 36 -15.71 -19.54 -0.13
CA LEU A 36 -14.24 -19.62 -0.07
C LEU A 36 -13.67 -18.91 1.18
N LEU A 37 -14.21 -17.74 1.53
CA LEU A 37 -13.83 -17.05 2.77
C LEU A 37 -14.20 -17.86 4.01
N GLY A 38 -15.39 -18.47 4.04
CA GLY A 38 -15.83 -19.35 5.13
C GLY A 38 -14.92 -20.58 5.26
N PHE A 39 -14.62 -21.24 4.15
CA PHE A 39 -13.68 -22.37 4.12
C PHE A 39 -12.27 -21.95 4.59
N GLY A 40 -11.75 -20.84 4.06
CA GLY A 40 -10.45 -20.31 4.46
C GLY A 40 -10.40 -19.93 5.94
N ALA A 41 -11.47 -19.30 6.46
CA ALA A 41 -11.58 -18.95 7.87
C ALA A 41 -11.59 -20.20 8.77
N TRP A 42 -12.28 -21.26 8.37
CA TRP A 42 -12.25 -22.53 9.08
C TRP A 42 -10.84 -23.14 9.08
N ARG A 43 -10.19 -23.22 7.92
CA ARG A 43 -8.84 -23.80 7.79
C ARG A 43 -7.78 -23.04 8.59
N ILE A 44 -7.76 -21.72 8.45
CA ILE A 44 -6.81 -20.85 9.18
C ILE A 44 -7.15 -20.84 10.68
N GLY A 45 -8.44 -20.81 11.04
CA GLY A 45 -8.90 -20.90 12.43
C GLY A 45 -8.46 -22.20 13.10
N GLU A 46 -8.57 -23.34 12.43
CA GLU A 46 -8.10 -24.63 12.91
C GLU A 46 -6.57 -24.63 13.10
N MET A 47 -5.83 -24.06 12.16
CA MET A 47 -4.38 -23.93 12.27
C MET A 47 -3.97 -23.04 13.46
N ILE A 48 -4.62 -21.90 13.65
CA ILE A 48 -4.37 -21.00 14.79
C ILE A 48 -4.75 -21.69 16.11
N HIS A 49 -5.89 -22.39 16.14
CA HIS A 49 -6.32 -23.14 17.33
C HIS A 49 -5.27 -24.18 17.74
N ARG A 50 -4.77 -24.96 16.80
CA ARG A 50 -3.67 -25.93 17.05
C ARG A 50 -2.41 -25.25 17.54
N ALA A 51 -2.01 -24.13 16.92
CA ALA A 51 -0.85 -23.37 17.36
C ALA A 51 -0.99 -22.89 18.81
N ILE A 52 -2.16 -22.34 19.18
CA ILE A 52 -2.45 -21.90 20.56
C ILE A 52 -2.49 -23.10 21.53
N SER A 53 -3.02 -24.24 21.10
CA SER A 53 -3.09 -25.44 21.97
C SER A 53 -1.70 -25.99 22.32
N ILE A 54 -0.74 -25.90 21.39
CA ILE A 54 0.62 -26.43 21.57
C ILE A 54 1.56 -25.36 22.17
N TYR A 55 1.49 -24.13 21.65
CA TYR A 55 2.35 -23.00 22.01
C TYR A 55 1.52 -21.76 22.40
N PRO A 56 0.78 -21.77 23.54
CA PRO A 56 -0.22 -20.73 23.86
C PRO A 56 0.36 -19.31 23.87
N LEU A 57 1.41 -19.04 24.62
CA LEU A 57 1.99 -17.69 24.71
C LEU A 57 2.67 -17.25 23.41
N PRO A 58 3.52 -18.06 22.75
CA PRO A 58 4.11 -17.69 21.47
C PRO A 58 3.08 -17.42 20.39
N ALA A 59 2.05 -18.27 20.24
CA ALA A 59 1.01 -18.10 19.22
C ALA A 59 0.19 -16.83 19.46
N LEU A 60 -0.21 -16.55 20.71
CA LEU A 60 -0.92 -15.30 21.04
C LEU A 60 -0.03 -14.07 20.81
N ALA A 61 1.24 -14.13 21.20
CA ALA A 61 2.17 -13.05 20.95
C ALA A 61 2.37 -12.78 19.45
N ALA A 62 2.53 -13.84 18.63
CA ALA A 62 2.64 -13.74 17.18
C ALA A 62 1.38 -13.10 16.55
N LEU A 63 0.17 -13.52 16.98
CA LEU A 63 -1.08 -12.92 16.51
C LEU A 63 -1.14 -11.42 16.78
N VAL A 64 -0.81 -11.01 18.01
CA VAL A 64 -0.83 -9.59 18.39
C VAL A 64 0.22 -8.79 17.61
N LEU A 65 1.45 -9.29 17.52
CA LEU A 65 2.55 -8.60 16.84
C LEU A 65 2.25 -8.40 15.36
N PHE A 66 1.80 -9.44 14.64
CA PHE A 66 1.51 -9.32 13.21
C PHE A 66 0.18 -8.61 12.90
N ALA A 67 -0.79 -8.63 13.81
CA ALA A 67 -1.97 -7.77 13.71
C ALA A 67 -1.59 -6.28 13.85
N LEU A 68 -0.75 -5.92 14.83
CA LEU A 68 -0.25 -4.56 14.99
C LEU A 68 0.65 -4.14 13.82
N TYR A 69 1.46 -5.06 13.32
CA TYR A 69 2.28 -4.85 12.14
C TYR A 69 1.47 -4.46 10.89
N ALA A 70 0.29 -5.03 10.71
CA ALA A 70 -0.57 -4.70 9.56
C ALA A 70 -1.06 -3.24 9.57
N VAL A 71 -1.21 -2.63 10.76
CA VAL A 71 -1.83 -1.31 10.91
C VAL A 71 -1.12 -0.21 10.09
N PRO A 72 0.20 0.01 10.20
CA PRO A 72 0.88 1.04 9.41
C PRO A 72 0.73 0.81 7.89
N PHE A 73 0.75 -0.43 7.42
CA PHE A 73 0.56 -0.76 6.00
C PHE A 73 -0.86 -0.41 5.53
N VAL A 74 -1.88 -0.79 6.30
CA VAL A 74 -3.28 -0.41 6.01
C VAL A 74 -3.42 1.11 5.97
N LEU A 75 -2.81 1.83 6.91
CA LEU A 75 -2.86 3.29 6.93
C LEU A 75 -2.17 3.92 5.71
N VAL A 76 -1.03 3.38 5.29
CA VAL A 76 -0.31 3.83 4.08
C VAL A 76 -1.18 3.56 2.84
N VAL A 77 -1.66 2.32 2.65
CA VAL A 77 -2.51 1.96 1.50
C VAL A 77 -3.76 2.84 1.45
N ARG A 78 -4.47 3.03 2.57
CA ARG A 78 -5.63 3.94 2.64
C ARG A 78 -5.28 5.41 2.43
N SER A 79 -4.04 5.81 2.65
CA SER A 79 -3.61 7.19 2.38
C SER A 79 -3.45 7.49 0.89
N LEU A 80 -3.23 6.46 0.07
CA LEU A 80 -3.19 6.55 -1.39
C LEU A 80 -4.59 6.77 -1.95
N ASP A 81 -5.60 6.13 -1.36
CA ASP A 81 -7.01 6.16 -1.71
C ASP A 81 -7.72 7.40 -1.10
N TYR A 82 -7.33 8.59 -1.53
CA TYR A 82 -7.82 9.82 -0.90
C TYR A 82 -8.96 10.50 -1.64
N LEU A 83 -8.93 10.52 -2.96
CA LEU A 83 -9.92 11.26 -3.77
C LEU A 83 -11.21 10.45 -3.89
N GLU A 84 -11.11 9.16 -4.16
CA GLU A 84 -12.23 8.24 -4.21
C GLU A 84 -12.01 7.11 -3.19
N GLU A 85 -12.54 7.31 -1.96
CA GLU A 85 -12.38 6.34 -0.87
C GLU A 85 -13.07 5.01 -1.22
N GLU A 86 -12.30 3.93 -1.28
CA GLU A 86 -12.82 2.58 -1.51
C GLU A 86 -13.69 2.07 -0.36
N PRO A 87 -14.76 1.29 -0.65
CA PRO A 87 -15.65 0.77 0.37
C PRO A 87 -14.90 -0.08 1.40
N PRO A 88 -14.99 0.24 2.71
CA PRO A 88 -14.26 -0.49 3.76
C PRO A 88 -14.54 -2.00 3.77
N LEU A 89 -15.75 -2.40 3.36
CA LEU A 89 -16.11 -3.82 3.26
C LEU A 89 -15.29 -4.53 2.18
N LEU A 90 -15.08 -3.91 1.01
CA LEU A 90 -14.28 -4.51 -0.07
C LEU A 90 -12.79 -4.55 0.30
N LEU A 91 -12.29 -3.52 1.01
CA LEU A 91 -10.93 -3.53 1.55
C LEU A 91 -10.76 -4.69 2.55
N ALA A 92 -11.74 -4.90 3.43
CA ALA A 92 -11.75 -6.03 4.37
C ALA A 92 -11.82 -7.39 3.65
N VAL A 93 -12.65 -7.51 2.60
CA VAL A 93 -12.74 -8.73 1.77
C VAL A 93 -11.41 -9.01 1.06
N ALA A 94 -10.75 -7.99 0.51
CA ALA A 94 -9.45 -8.14 -0.12
C ALA A 94 -8.38 -8.65 0.88
N PHE A 95 -8.29 -8.02 2.05
CA PHE A 95 -7.40 -8.45 3.12
C PHE A 95 -7.72 -9.88 3.60
N ALA A 96 -9.00 -10.18 3.83
CA ALA A 96 -9.45 -11.50 4.26
C ALA A 96 -9.20 -12.57 3.20
N TRP A 97 -9.34 -12.26 1.90
CA TRP A 97 -8.99 -13.20 0.85
C TRP A 97 -7.52 -13.60 0.92
N GLY A 98 -6.61 -12.63 1.04
CA GLY A 98 -5.18 -12.92 1.18
C GLY A 98 -4.88 -13.80 2.38
N GLY A 99 -5.34 -13.39 3.56
CA GLY A 99 -5.05 -14.09 4.81
C GLY A 99 -5.76 -15.43 4.97
N LEU A 100 -6.98 -15.56 4.50
CA LEU A 100 -7.79 -16.76 4.72
C LEU A 100 -7.77 -17.70 3.51
N VAL A 101 -8.13 -17.18 2.33
CA VAL A 101 -8.26 -18.04 1.14
C VAL A 101 -6.89 -18.37 0.56
N ALA A 102 -6.15 -17.33 0.13
CA ALA A 102 -4.88 -17.56 -0.56
C ALA A 102 -3.89 -18.35 0.30
N THR A 103 -3.75 -18.01 1.58
CA THR A 103 -2.84 -18.74 2.50
C THR A 103 -3.26 -20.18 2.73
N SER A 104 -4.57 -20.45 2.92
CA SER A 104 -5.06 -21.82 3.18
C SER A 104 -4.80 -22.79 2.02
N PHE A 105 -4.82 -22.30 0.78
CA PHE A 105 -4.50 -23.10 -0.39
C PHE A 105 -3.01 -23.10 -0.73
N ALA A 106 -2.29 -22.00 -0.46
CA ALA A 106 -0.87 -21.88 -0.76
C ALA A 106 -0.01 -22.85 0.06
N ILE A 107 -0.31 -23.02 1.36
CA ILE A 107 0.48 -23.89 2.24
C ILE A 107 0.60 -25.32 1.68
N PRO A 108 -0.50 -26.07 1.42
CA PRO A 108 -0.41 -27.43 0.88
C PRO A 108 0.12 -27.44 -0.57
N ALA A 109 -0.21 -26.45 -1.39
CA ALA A 109 0.25 -26.39 -2.77
C ALA A 109 1.77 -26.18 -2.87
N ASN A 110 2.33 -25.27 -2.06
CA ASN A 110 3.77 -25.05 -2.00
C ASN A 110 4.51 -26.31 -1.54
N ALA A 111 3.98 -27.03 -0.53
CA ALA A 111 4.54 -28.28 -0.07
C ALA A 111 4.53 -29.35 -1.18
N ALA A 112 3.42 -29.49 -1.92
CA ALA A 112 3.32 -30.42 -3.02
C ALA A 112 4.30 -30.12 -4.15
N VAL A 113 4.42 -28.83 -4.56
CA VAL A 113 5.38 -28.42 -5.61
C VAL A 113 6.82 -28.67 -5.15
N ARG A 114 7.18 -28.34 -3.90
CA ARG A 114 8.53 -28.63 -3.38
C ARG A 114 8.85 -30.12 -3.36
N ASN A 115 7.88 -30.97 -3.00
CA ASN A 115 8.06 -32.42 -3.06
C ASN A 115 8.29 -32.90 -4.51
N ILE A 116 7.57 -32.33 -5.47
CA ILE A 116 7.80 -32.64 -6.89
C ILE A 116 9.22 -32.23 -7.31
N VAL A 117 9.67 -31.02 -6.92
CA VAL A 117 11.02 -30.53 -7.20
C VAL A 117 12.08 -31.47 -6.58
N ALA A 118 11.88 -31.89 -5.32
CA ALA A 118 12.80 -32.80 -4.64
C ALA A 118 12.92 -34.15 -5.36
N ASN A 119 11.79 -34.70 -5.84
CA ASN A 119 11.77 -35.96 -6.57
C ASN A 119 12.37 -35.86 -7.99
N LEU A 120 12.25 -34.69 -8.63
CA LEU A 120 12.80 -34.49 -9.98
C LEU A 120 14.28 -34.08 -9.98
N THR A 121 14.79 -33.59 -8.86
CA THR A 121 16.17 -33.09 -8.73
C THR A 121 16.91 -33.76 -7.57
N SER A 122 16.94 -33.11 -6.41
CA SER A 122 17.47 -33.66 -5.16
C SER A 122 16.84 -32.93 -3.96
N PRO A 123 16.84 -33.52 -2.76
CA PRO A 123 16.41 -32.85 -1.53
C PRO A 123 17.16 -31.54 -1.29
N SER A 124 18.48 -31.53 -1.46
CA SER A 124 19.30 -30.32 -1.24
C SER A 124 18.98 -29.20 -2.23
N PHE A 125 18.68 -29.52 -3.50
CA PHE A 125 18.24 -28.51 -4.46
C PHE A 125 16.84 -27.98 -4.11
N ALA A 126 15.93 -28.86 -3.70
CA ALA A 126 14.58 -28.47 -3.28
C ALA A 126 14.60 -27.64 -1.99
N ASP A 127 15.50 -27.88 -1.07
CA ASP A 127 15.68 -27.07 0.12
C ASP A 127 16.18 -25.65 -0.23
N ALA A 128 17.12 -25.53 -1.17
CA ALA A 128 17.68 -24.26 -1.59
C ALA A 128 16.74 -23.46 -2.53
N TRP A 129 16.20 -24.10 -3.57
CA TRP A 129 15.44 -23.45 -4.64
C TRP A 129 13.93 -23.66 -4.55
N GLY A 130 13.49 -24.59 -3.71
CA GLY A 130 12.07 -24.95 -3.59
C GLY A 130 11.17 -23.77 -3.27
N PRO A 131 11.49 -22.88 -2.32
CA PRO A 131 10.71 -21.69 -2.06
C PRO A 131 10.53 -20.82 -3.32
N ALA A 132 11.62 -20.49 -4.01
CA ALA A 132 11.60 -19.66 -5.21
C ALA A 132 10.82 -20.29 -6.37
N ILE A 133 10.83 -21.62 -6.50
CA ILE A 133 10.13 -22.33 -7.58
C ILE A 133 8.64 -22.51 -7.23
N SER A 134 8.30 -22.77 -5.96
CA SER A 134 6.91 -23.09 -5.56
C SER A 134 6.10 -21.85 -5.23
N ALA A 135 6.63 -20.95 -4.39
CA ALA A 135 5.83 -19.88 -3.82
C ALA A 135 5.35 -18.85 -4.88
N PRO A 136 6.20 -18.29 -5.75
CA PRO A 136 5.75 -17.25 -6.68
C PRO A 136 4.60 -17.68 -7.59
N PRO A 137 4.64 -18.82 -8.32
CA PRO A 137 3.54 -19.22 -9.20
C PRO A 137 2.27 -19.57 -8.42
N VAL A 138 2.38 -20.25 -7.28
CA VAL A 138 1.23 -20.66 -6.48
C VAL A 138 0.59 -19.44 -5.82
N GLU A 139 1.38 -18.70 -5.09
CA GLU A 139 0.87 -17.63 -4.23
C GLU A 139 0.39 -16.41 -5.02
N GLU A 140 1.17 -15.94 -6.00
CA GLU A 140 0.75 -14.77 -6.79
C GLU A 140 -0.48 -15.08 -7.63
N THR A 141 -0.67 -16.36 -8.08
CA THR A 141 -1.92 -16.78 -8.72
C THR A 141 -3.10 -16.69 -7.74
N LEU A 142 -2.98 -17.28 -6.54
CA LEU A 142 -4.04 -17.28 -5.53
C LEU A 142 -4.38 -15.87 -5.05
N LYS A 143 -3.38 -15.00 -4.93
CA LYS A 143 -3.54 -13.58 -4.56
C LYS A 143 -4.21 -12.80 -5.70
N LEU A 144 -3.79 -13.00 -6.95
CA LEU A 144 -4.41 -12.37 -8.13
C LEU A 144 -5.90 -12.74 -8.26
N LEU A 145 -6.26 -14.00 -7.97
CA LEU A 145 -7.66 -14.43 -7.90
C LEU A 145 -8.47 -13.63 -6.86
N GLY A 146 -7.84 -13.13 -5.80
CA GLY A 146 -8.48 -12.22 -4.84
C GLY A 146 -8.84 -10.88 -5.45
N VAL A 147 -7.96 -10.29 -6.24
CA VAL A 147 -8.27 -9.06 -6.97
C VAL A 147 -9.37 -9.31 -8.00
N ILE A 148 -9.34 -10.45 -8.70
CA ILE A 148 -10.40 -10.85 -9.63
C ILE A 148 -11.73 -11.07 -8.89
N ALA A 149 -11.72 -11.65 -7.69
CA ALA A 149 -12.92 -11.80 -6.86
C ALA A 149 -13.56 -10.44 -6.53
N ILE A 150 -12.77 -9.41 -6.19
CA ILE A 150 -13.27 -8.03 -6.01
C ILE A 150 -13.90 -7.51 -7.30
N VAL A 151 -13.27 -7.73 -8.47
CA VAL A 151 -13.86 -7.37 -9.78
C VAL A 151 -15.21 -8.05 -9.98
N LEU A 152 -15.33 -9.33 -9.65
CA LEU A 152 -16.56 -10.09 -9.83
C LEU A 152 -17.67 -9.66 -8.86
N LEU A 153 -17.30 -9.30 -7.63
CA LEU A 153 -18.23 -8.82 -6.60
C LEU A 153 -18.72 -7.39 -6.86
N ALA A 154 -17.81 -6.52 -7.29
CA ALA A 154 -18.04 -5.09 -7.28
C ALA A 154 -17.29 -4.37 -8.42
N ARG A 155 -17.46 -4.87 -9.66
CA ARG A 155 -16.80 -4.30 -10.85
C ARG A 155 -16.90 -2.79 -10.97
N GLN A 156 -17.99 -2.22 -10.45
CA GLN A 156 -18.28 -0.79 -10.51
C GLN A 156 -17.41 0.05 -9.55
N GLN A 157 -16.71 -0.61 -8.64
CA GLN A 157 -15.81 0.04 -7.68
C GLN A 157 -14.36 0.07 -8.17
N ILE A 158 -14.05 -0.56 -9.33
CA ILE A 158 -12.73 -0.47 -9.93
C ILE A 158 -12.78 0.53 -11.07
N ASN A 159 -12.41 1.75 -10.77
CA ASN A 159 -12.55 2.94 -11.62
C ASN A 159 -11.22 3.45 -12.13
N SER A 160 -10.12 3.04 -11.49
CA SER A 160 -8.76 3.47 -11.79
C SER A 160 -7.76 2.32 -11.68
N THR A 161 -6.56 2.53 -12.20
CA THR A 161 -5.41 1.63 -11.96
C THR A 161 -5.04 1.60 -10.48
N LEU A 162 -5.28 2.72 -9.77
CA LEU A 162 -4.99 2.84 -8.34
C LEU A 162 -5.86 1.92 -7.49
N ASP A 163 -7.14 1.74 -7.83
CA ASP A 163 -8.04 0.86 -7.08
C ASP A 163 -7.55 -0.59 -7.16
N GLY A 164 -7.17 -1.04 -8.36
CA GLY A 164 -6.56 -2.36 -8.53
C GLY A 164 -5.27 -2.51 -7.70
N PHE A 165 -4.45 -1.47 -7.64
CA PHE A 165 -3.26 -1.41 -6.80
C PHE A 165 -3.62 -1.53 -5.30
N VAL A 166 -4.60 -0.77 -4.82
CA VAL A 166 -5.05 -0.76 -3.42
C VAL A 166 -5.60 -2.13 -3.01
N TYR A 167 -6.49 -2.71 -3.82
CA TYR A 167 -7.01 -4.05 -3.54
C TYR A 167 -5.91 -5.12 -3.57
N GLY A 168 -5.01 -5.05 -4.56
CA GLY A 168 -3.85 -5.95 -4.64
C GLY A 168 -2.94 -5.84 -3.41
N ALA A 169 -2.62 -4.62 -2.98
CA ALA A 169 -1.82 -4.37 -1.79
C ALA A 169 -2.45 -4.99 -0.54
N LEU A 170 -3.77 -4.89 -0.38
CA LEU A 170 -4.46 -5.46 0.79
C LEU A 170 -4.57 -6.98 0.72
N VAL A 171 -4.77 -7.57 -0.46
CA VAL A 171 -4.68 -9.03 -0.62
C VAL A 171 -3.29 -9.53 -0.24
N GLY A 172 -2.24 -8.88 -0.75
CA GLY A 172 -0.86 -9.21 -0.41
C GLY A 172 -0.56 -9.05 1.09
N LEU A 173 -1.05 -7.96 1.71
CA LEU A 173 -0.87 -7.72 3.14
C LEU A 173 -1.58 -8.76 4.01
N GLY A 174 -2.82 -9.14 3.66
CA GLY A 174 -3.54 -10.19 4.38
C GLY A 174 -2.79 -11.52 4.35
N PHE A 175 -2.27 -11.90 3.17
CA PHE A 175 -1.43 -13.09 3.01
C PHE A 175 -0.17 -12.98 3.89
N GLN A 176 0.56 -11.90 3.80
CA GLN A 176 1.80 -11.64 4.54
C GLN A 176 1.62 -11.76 6.06
N VAL A 177 0.52 -11.24 6.61
CA VAL A 177 0.24 -11.29 8.06
C VAL A 177 0.06 -12.73 8.54
N VAL A 178 -0.75 -13.52 7.83
CA VAL A 178 -1.01 -14.90 8.23
C VAL A 178 0.20 -15.80 7.98
N GLU A 179 0.90 -15.60 6.86
CA GLU A 179 2.12 -16.33 6.58
C GLU A 179 3.21 -16.03 7.62
N ASN A 180 3.42 -14.77 7.99
CA ASN A 180 4.39 -14.40 9.02
C ASN A 180 4.05 -15.00 10.38
N PHE A 181 2.75 -15.11 10.73
CA PHE A 181 2.33 -15.86 11.91
C PHE A 181 2.77 -17.32 11.85
N VAL A 182 2.54 -17.98 10.70
CA VAL A 182 2.97 -19.39 10.49
C VAL A 182 4.48 -19.54 10.66
N TYR A 183 5.26 -18.65 10.06
CA TYR A 183 6.73 -18.69 10.19
C TYR A 183 7.19 -18.47 11.63
N ALA A 184 6.55 -17.55 12.38
CA ALA A 184 6.93 -17.28 13.77
C ALA A 184 6.64 -18.50 14.67
N VAL A 185 5.48 -19.13 14.53
CA VAL A 185 5.14 -20.34 15.29
C VAL A 185 6.07 -21.50 14.91
N ASN A 186 6.37 -21.67 13.61
CA ASN A 186 7.30 -22.70 13.16
C ASN A 186 8.72 -22.48 13.68
N ALA A 187 9.19 -21.24 13.76
CA ALA A 187 10.51 -20.92 14.33
C ALA A 187 10.58 -21.28 15.82
N VAL A 188 9.51 -21.02 16.57
CA VAL A 188 9.41 -21.45 17.98
C VAL A 188 9.40 -22.97 18.09
N ALA A 189 8.61 -23.66 17.25
CA ALA A 189 8.56 -25.11 17.25
C ALA A 189 9.91 -25.76 16.91
N GLN A 190 10.66 -25.19 15.97
CA GLN A 190 12.02 -25.67 15.63
C GLN A 190 12.98 -25.47 16.79
N ALA A 191 12.95 -24.34 17.50
CA ALA A 191 13.78 -24.07 18.66
C ALA A 191 13.45 -25.04 19.81
N ASP A 192 12.18 -25.29 20.10
CA ASP A 192 11.69 -26.22 21.09
C ASP A 192 12.17 -27.66 20.79
N ASN A 193 12.02 -28.12 19.54
CA ASN A 193 12.51 -29.41 19.07
C ASN A 193 14.05 -29.55 19.17
N ALA A 194 14.77 -28.42 19.12
CA ALA A 194 16.22 -28.38 19.33
C ALA A 194 16.62 -28.32 20.83
N GLY A 195 15.64 -28.37 21.74
CA GLY A 195 15.84 -28.31 23.19
C GLY A 195 16.01 -26.91 23.76
N HIS A 196 15.71 -25.86 23.00
CA HIS A 196 15.77 -24.49 23.49
C HIS A 196 14.44 -24.09 24.16
N SER A 197 14.47 -23.73 25.43
CA SER A 197 13.30 -23.29 26.19
C SER A 197 12.89 -21.82 25.93
N ASP A 198 13.80 -21.03 25.31
CA ASP A 198 13.53 -19.63 24.98
C ASP A 198 12.71 -19.55 23.68
N TRP A 199 11.42 -19.30 23.83
CA TRP A 199 10.51 -19.08 22.72
C TRP A 199 10.50 -17.64 22.20
N ALA A 200 10.98 -16.68 23.01
CA ALA A 200 10.89 -15.26 22.67
C ALA A 200 11.89 -14.87 21.58
N SER A 201 13.13 -15.35 21.65
CA SER A 201 14.15 -15.05 20.64
C SER A 201 13.79 -15.49 19.23
N PRO A 202 13.34 -16.73 18.93
CA PRO A 202 12.95 -17.12 17.58
C PRO A 202 11.70 -16.36 17.09
N LEU A 203 10.75 -16.05 17.98
CA LEU A 203 9.57 -15.24 17.63
C LEU A 203 9.97 -13.81 17.24
N VAL A 204 10.75 -13.13 18.10
CA VAL A 204 11.19 -11.75 17.86
C VAL A 204 12.11 -11.70 16.64
N GLY A 205 13.03 -12.66 16.50
CA GLY A 205 13.90 -12.78 15.33
C GLY A 205 13.09 -12.88 14.02
N THR A 206 12.06 -13.73 13.99
CA THR A 206 11.15 -13.86 12.84
C THR A 206 10.37 -12.56 12.60
N PHE A 207 9.86 -11.92 13.64
CA PHE A 207 9.14 -10.64 13.52
C PHE A 207 10.04 -9.54 12.93
N LEU A 208 11.29 -9.45 13.36
CA LEU A 208 12.24 -8.47 12.81
C LEU A 208 12.64 -8.81 11.38
N ALA A 209 12.97 -10.07 11.10
CA ALA A 209 13.38 -10.49 9.76
C ALA A 209 12.25 -10.36 8.74
N ARG A 210 11.08 -10.91 9.01
CA ARG A 210 9.97 -10.93 8.06
C ARG A 210 9.08 -9.68 8.13
N GLY A 211 8.98 -9.03 9.29
CA GLY A 211 8.21 -7.81 9.47
C GLY A 211 8.96 -6.56 8.97
N PHE A 212 10.17 -6.33 9.48
CA PHE A 212 10.90 -5.11 9.14
C PHE A 212 11.86 -5.29 7.96
N LEU A 213 12.71 -6.31 7.96
CA LEU A 213 13.69 -6.51 6.88
C LEU A 213 13.02 -7.01 5.60
N GLY A 214 12.05 -7.91 5.69
CA GLY A 214 11.34 -8.49 4.55
C GLY A 214 10.06 -7.74 4.17
N GLY A 215 9.38 -7.11 5.14
CA GLY A 215 8.00 -6.66 4.99
C GLY A 215 7.74 -5.58 3.96
N LEU A 216 8.70 -4.69 3.72
CA LEU A 216 8.56 -3.62 2.73
C LEU A 216 8.67 -4.12 1.27
N TRP A 217 9.34 -5.26 1.07
CA TRP A 217 9.71 -5.79 -0.24
C TRP A 217 8.96 -7.08 -0.60
N SER A 218 7.89 -7.42 0.11
CA SER A 218 7.25 -8.72 -0.03
C SER A 218 5.82 -8.63 -0.60
N HIS A 219 4.94 -9.50 -0.18
CA HIS A 219 3.64 -9.79 -0.78
C HIS A 219 2.74 -8.58 -1.00
N THR A 220 2.75 -7.59 -0.07
CA THR A 220 2.01 -6.33 -0.25
C THR A 220 2.41 -5.63 -1.55
N MET A 221 3.72 -5.58 -1.84
CA MET A 221 4.28 -4.95 -3.03
C MET A 221 4.02 -5.77 -4.30
N PHE A 222 4.26 -7.09 -4.26
CA PHE A 222 4.11 -7.96 -5.43
C PHE A 222 2.66 -7.97 -5.91
N THR A 223 1.72 -8.16 -4.99
CA THR A 223 0.30 -8.23 -5.35
C THR A 223 -0.29 -6.85 -5.70
N ALA A 224 0.25 -5.74 -5.15
CA ALA A 224 -0.10 -4.40 -5.60
C ALA A 224 0.23 -4.18 -7.08
N LEU A 225 1.40 -4.66 -7.53
CA LEU A 225 1.79 -4.60 -8.95
C LEU A 225 0.82 -5.40 -9.83
N ALA A 226 0.53 -6.66 -9.47
CA ALA A 226 -0.40 -7.51 -10.20
C ALA A 226 -1.82 -6.90 -10.23
N GLY A 227 -2.29 -6.38 -9.08
CA GLY A 227 -3.58 -5.69 -8.95
C GLY A 227 -3.69 -4.44 -9.81
N ALA A 228 -2.63 -3.64 -9.91
CA ALA A 228 -2.59 -2.49 -10.82
C ALA A 228 -2.79 -2.88 -12.28
N GLY A 229 -2.23 -4.03 -12.71
CA GLY A 229 -2.48 -4.60 -14.03
C GLY A 229 -3.97 -4.88 -14.27
N VAL A 230 -4.65 -5.45 -13.28
CA VAL A 230 -6.11 -5.68 -13.34
C VAL A 230 -6.87 -4.36 -13.38
N GLY A 231 -6.54 -3.39 -12.52
CA GLY A 231 -7.14 -2.05 -12.53
C GLY A 231 -6.99 -1.37 -13.90
N TYR A 232 -5.81 -1.43 -14.50
CA TYR A 232 -5.58 -0.95 -15.86
C TYR A 232 -6.51 -1.64 -16.87
N ALA A 233 -6.60 -2.96 -16.85
CA ALA A 233 -7.42 -3.71 -17.80
C ALA A 233 -8.91 -3.39 -17.65
N MET A 234 -9.38 -3.11 -16.44
CA MET A 234 -10.78 -2.78 -16.16
C MET A 234 -11.16 -1.38 -16.61
N THR A 235 -10.23 -0.43 -16.62
CA THR A 235 -10.49 0.99 -16.88
C THR A 235 -10.23 1.38 -18.33
N HIS A 236 -9.26 0.78 -19.01
CA HIS A 236 -8.86 1.12 -20.39
C HIS A 236 -9.63 0.35 -21.45
N VAL A 237 -10.97 0.32 -21.36
CA VAL A 237 -11.82 -0.48 -22.29
C VAL A 237 -11.78 -0.02 -23.74
N GLY A 238 -11.37 1.21 -24.01
CA GLY A 238 -11.13 1.69 -25.39
C GLY A 238 -9.87 1.14 -26.07
N ARG A 239 -9.01 0.44 -25.31
CA ARG A 239 -7.81 -0.21 -25.85
C ARG A 239 -8.13 -1.64 -26.25
N PRO A 240 -7.40 -2.20 -27.27
CA PRO A 240 -7.56 -3.59 -27.67
C PRO A 240 -7.45 -4.55 -26.48
N TRP A 241 -8.27 -5.60 -26.44
CA TRP A 241 -8.28 -6.57 -25.36
C TRP A 241 -6.92 -7.25 -25.17
N THR A 242 -6.22 -7.51 -26.27
CA THR A 242 -4.86 -8.10 -26.26
C THR A 242 -3.87 -7.24 -25.47
N ARG A 243 -3.90 -5.91 -25.65
CA ARG A 243 -3.08 -4.99 -24.88
C ARG A 243 -3.46 -5.00 -23.40
N ARG A 244 -4.76 -5.04 -23.09
CA ARG A 244 -5.26 -5.03 -21.70
C ARG A 244 -4.84 -6.31 -20.98
N VAL A 245 -5.04 -7.47 -21.60
CA VAL A 245 -4.59 -8.76 -21.05
C VAL A 245 -3.06 -8.80 -20.98
N GLY A 246 -2.36 -8.33 -22.02
CA GLY A 246 -0.89 -8.25 -22.01
C GLY A 246 -0.34 -7.45 -20.84
N ILE A 247 -0.98 -6.34 -20.43
CA ILE A 247 -0.58 -5.57 -19.25
C ILE A 247 -0.85 -6.34 -17.94
N VAL A 248 -1.97 -7.07 -17.83
CA VAL A 248 -2.21 -7.94 -16.65
C VAL A 248 -1.13 -9.01 -16.55
N LEU A 249 -0.84 -9.69 -17.67
CA LEU A 249 0.19 -10.75 -17.70
C LEU A 249 1.58 -10.19 -17.38
N LEU A 250 1.93 -9.01 -17.91
CA LEU A 250 3.20 -8.35 -17.60
C LEU A 250 3.30 -7.98 -16.13
N ALA A 251 2.25 -7.41 -15.53
CA ALA A 251 2.21 -7.04 -14.13
C ALA A 251 2.29 -8.29 -13.22
N TYR A 252 1.58 -9.37 -13.60
CA TYR A 252 1.66 -10.66 -12.90
C TYR A 252 3.06 -11.28 -13.02
N ALA A 253 3.65 -11.30 -14.20
CA ALA A 253 5.00 -11.81 -14.41
C ALA A 253 6.05 -10.99 -13.64
N GLY A 254 5.85 -9.67 -13.54
CA GLY A 254 6.67 -8.79 -12.70
C GLY A 254 6.56 -9.12 -11.21
N ALA A 255 5.34 -9.32 -10.71
CA ALA A 255 5.09 -9.74 -9.33
C ALA A 255 5.76 -11.09 -9.03
N TRP A 256 5.58 -12.07 -9.94
CA TRP A 256 6.23 -13.38 -9.87
C TRP A 256 7.76 -13.27 -9.88
N ALA A 257 8.32 -12.46 -10.77
CA ALA A 257 9.77 -12.32 -10.90
C ALA A 257 10.41 -11.68 -9.65
N PHE A 258 9.81 -10.62 -9.09
CA PHE A 258 10.29 -10.01 -7.85
C PHE A 258 10.18 -10.98 -6.67
N HIS A 259 9.10 -11.75 -6.59
CA HIS A 259 8.92 -12.76 -5.56
C HIS A 259 9.94 -13.91 -5.71
N PHE A 260 10.15 -14.40 -6.95
CA PHE A 260 11.16 -15.41 -7.24
C PHE A 260 12.57 -14.97 -6.82
N VAL A 261 12.97 -13.75 -7.18
CA VAL A 261 14.28 -13.21 -6.78
C VAL A 261 14.38 -13.10 -5.26
N TRP A 262 13.28 -12.69 -4.61
CA TRP A 262 13.23 -12.57 -3.16
C TRP A 262 13.46 -13.91 -2.46
N ASP A 263 12.78 -14.98 -2.87
CA ASP A 263 12.86 -16.30 -2.27
C ASP A 263 14.04 -17.14 -2.77
N SER A 264 14.74 -16.70 -3.83
CA SER A 264 15.85 -17.43 -4.41
C SER A 264 17.06 -17.48 -3.45
N PRO A 265 17.90 -18.55 -3.49
CA PRO A 265 19.14 -18.59 -2.75
C PRO A 265 20.22 -17.63 -3.29
N LEU A 266 19.95 -16.90 -4.36
CA LEU A 266 20.88 -15.92 -4.92
C LEU A 266 21.32 -14.92 -3.85
N LEU A 267 22.62 -14.71 -3.75
CA LEU A 267 23.26 -13.80 -2.79
C LEU A 267 23.09 -14.19 -1.30
N LEU A 268 22.60 -15.41 -0.97
CA LEU A 268 22.43 -15.84 0.42
C LEU A 268 23.73 -15.85 1.22
N GLU A 269 24.86 -16.17 0.58
CA GLU A 269 26.19 -16.13 1.22
C GLU A 269 26.60 -14.68 1.57
N GLY A 270 25.79 -13.70 1.15
CA GLY A 270 26.05 -12.27 1.35
C GLY A 270 27.32 -11.84 0.61
N PHE A 271 27.77 -10.64 0.94
CA PHE A 271 29.02 -10.10 0.39
C PHE A 271 30.20 -10.35 1.34
N GLY A 272 30.11 -11.36 2.21
CA GLY A 272 31.16 -11.67 3.18
C GLY A 272 31.35 -10.68 4.35
N PHE A 273 30.40 -9.75 4.53
CA PHE A 273 30.47 -8.67 5.51
C PHE A 273 29.52 -8.87 6.72
N GLY A 274 29.27 -10.11 7.14
CA GLY A 274 28.39 -10.40 8.28
C GLY A 274 26.99 -9.77 8.12
N LEU A 275 26.52 -9.09 9.15
CA LEU A 275 25.20 -8.44 9.13
C LEU A 275 25.06 -7.39 8.02
N GLY A 276 26.12 -6.61 7.73
CA GLY A 276 26.12 -5.64 6.62
C GLY A 276 25.88 -6.32 5.27
N GLY A 277 26.45 -7.50 5.05
CA GLY A 277 26.21 -8.31 3.85
C GLY A 277 24.75 -8.76 3.74
N VAL A 278 24.16 -9.22 4.83
CA VAL A 278 22.72 -9.62 4.85
C VAL A 278 21.83 -8.42 4.51
N LEU A 279 22.07 -7.26 5.11
CA LEU A 279 21.30 -6.04 4.81
C LEU A 279 21.46 -5.59 3.36
N ALA A 280 22.68 -5.71 2.80
CA ALA A 280 22.94 -5.42 1.39
C ALA A 280 22.15 -6.36 0.47
N VAL A 281 22.07 -7.66 0.76
CA VAL A 281 21.26 -8.62 0.01
C VAL A 281 19.78 -8.23 0.04
N VAL A 282 19.23 -7.91 1.21
CA VAL A 282 17.83 -7.47 1.37
C VAL A 282 17.54 -6.24 0.50
N VAL A 283 18.43 -5.25 0.50
CA VAL A 283 18.28 -4.03 -0.31
C VAL A 283 18.38 -4.36 -1.81
N VAL A 284 19.38 -5.14 -2.22
CA VAL A 284 19.58 -5.48 -3.64
C VAL A 284 18.43 -6.28 -4.21
N LYS A 285 17.87 -7.21 -3.44
CA LYS A 285 16.71 -8.02 -3.87
C LYS A 285 15.41 -7.24 -3.85
N GLY A 286 15.19 -6.36 -2.86
CA GLY A 286 13.91 -5.68 -2.64
C GLY A 286 13.77 -4.32 -3.34
N LEU A 287 14.86 -3.54 -3.40
CA LEU A 287 14.80 -2.16 -3.89
C LEU A 287 14.31 -2.03 -5.35
N PRO A 288 14.72 -2.86 -6.31
CA PRO A 288 14.23 -2.75 -7.69
C PRO A 288 12.71 -2.88 -7.78
N GLY A 289 12.13 -3.87 -7.10
CA GLY A 289 10.68 -4.07 -7.05
C GLY A 289 9.96 -2.90 -6.38
N LEU A 290 10.48 -2.42 -5.24
CA LEU A 290 9.91 -1.27 -4.54
C LEU A 290 9.92 -0.01 -5.42
N VAL A 291 11.01 0.26 -6.11
CA VAL A 291 11.11 1.42 -7.02
C VAL A 291 10.05 1.33 -8.13
N VAL A 292 9.90 0.16 -8.77
CA VAL A 292 8.88 -0.05 -9.82
C VAL A 292 7.48 0.22 -9.26
N VAL A 293 7.15 -0.35 -8.09
CA VAL A 293 5.84 -0.21 -7.46
C VAL A 293 5.56 1.22 -7.02
N LEU A 294 6.55 1.94 -6.46
CA LEU A 294 6.41 3.35 -6.09
C LEU A 294 6.21 4.25 -7.31
N LEU A 295 6.94 4.00 -8.41
CA LEU A 295 6.75 4.75 -9.66
C LEU A 295 5.36 4.49 -10.26
N LEU A 296 4.89 3.25 -10.21
CA LEU A 296 3.55 2.89 -10.67
C LEU A 296 2.46 3.55 -9.81
N ALA A 297 2.58 3.47 -8.49
CA ALA A 297 1.66 4.14 -7.56
C ALA A 297 1.63 5.66 -7.79
N ARG A 298 2.81 6.27 -7.96
CA ARG A 298 2.92 7.70 -8.29
C ARG A 298 2.24 8.05 -9.62
N ALA A 299 2.43 7.23 -10.65
CA ALA A 299 1.79 7.44 -11.95
C ALA A 299 0.26 7.31 -11.85
N ALA A 300 -0.23 6.27 -11.16
CA ALA A 300 -1.66 6.05 -10.93
C ALA A 300 -2.30 7.21 -10.16
N LEU A 301 -1.68 7.65 -9.05
CA LEU A 301 -2.11 8.82 -8.28
C LEU A 301 -2.12 10.10 -9.12
N HIS A 302 -1.14 10.28 -10.00
CA HIS A 302 -1.08 11.47 -10.86
C HIS A 302 -2.21 11.46 -11.90
N HIS A 303 -2.52 10.30 -12.48
CA HIS A 303 -3.62 10.16 -13.44
C HIS A 303 -4.97 10.44 -12.80
N GLU A 304 -5.24 9.87 -11.62
CA GLU A 304 -6.47 10.13 -10.88
C GLU A 304 -6.61 11.60 -10.48
N ALA A 305 -5.52 12.19 -9.95
CA ALA A 305 -5.48 13.60 -9.58
C ALA A 305 -5.76 14.53 -10.78
N ALA A 306 -5.21 14.21 -11.96
CA ALA A 306 -5.43 14.98 -13.17
C ALA A 306 -6.90 14.91 -13.64
N PHE A 307 -7.51 13.73 -13.57
CA PHE A 307 -8.93 13.54 -13.89
C PHE A 307 -9.84 14.41 -13.03
N TYR A 308 -9.67 14.34 -11.70
CA TYR A 308 -10.51 15.12 -10.80
C TYR A 308 -10.20 16.62 -10.85
N ALA A 309 -8.95 17.03 -11.13
CA ALA A 309 -8.59 18.42 -11.35
C ALA A 309 -9.33 19.00 -12.55
N GLU A 310 -9.28 18.31 -13.69
CA GLU A 310 -9.94 18.74 -14.91
C GLU A 310 -11.47 18.83 -14.72
N LEU A 311 -12.06 17.85 -14.04
CA LEU A 311 -13.48 17.84 -13.74
C LEU A 311 -13.90 19.02 -12.87
N LEU A 312 -13.12 19.33 -11.81
CA LEU A 312 -13.41 20.44 -10.90
C LEU A 312 -13.18 21.81 -11.53
N LEU A 313 -12.22 21.96 -12.44
CA LEU A 313 -11.97 23.22 -13.15
C LEU A 313 -13.08 23.55 -14.17
N ARG A 314 -13.90 22.59 -14.58
CA ARG A 314 -15.06 22.80 -15.48
C ARG A 314 -16.33 23.27 -14.75
N ILE A 315 -16.29 23.39 -13.42
CA ILE A 315 -17.45 23.88 -12.65
C ILE A 315 -17.64 25.37 -12.91
N SER A 316 -18.87 25.78 -13.21
CA SER A 316 -19.23 27.19 -13.46
C SER A 316 -19.23 28.06 -12.20
N ASP A 317 -19.44 27.48 -11.01
CA ASP A 317 -19.42 28.18 -9.72
C ASP A 317 -18.03 28.13 -9.08
N HIS A 318 -17.14 29.02 -9.50
CA HIS A 318 -15.79 29.16 -8.92
C HIS A 318 -15.81 29.63 -7.44
N SER A 319 -16.96 30.09 -6.89
CA SER A 319 -17.09 30.40 -5.47
C SER A 319 -17.19 29.13 -4.62
N LEU A 320 -17.63 28.03 -5.20
CA LEU A 320 -17.74 26.75 -4.53
C LEU A 320 -16.36 26.10 -4.32
N ILE A 321 -15.54 26.07 -5.37
CA ILE A 321 -14.16 25.58 -5.32
C ILE A 321 -13.31 26.48 -6.23
N THR A 322 -12.29 27.12 -5.65
CA THR A 322 -11.38 27.96 -6.41
C THR A 322 -10.28 27.12 -7.09
N GLU A 323 -9.62 27.67 -8.12
CA GLU A 323 -8.49 27.01 -8.80
C GLU A 323 -7.35 26.67 -7.82
N ASP A 324 -7.05 27.59 -6.88
CA ASP A 324 -6.07 27.35 -5.83
C ASP A 324 -6.45 26.15 -4.95
N GLU A 325 -7.73 26.01 -4.61
CA GLU A 325 -8.23 24.88 -3.83
C GLU A 325 -8.15 23.57 -4.61
N VAL A 326 -8.38 23.58 -5.94
CA VAL A 326 -8.16 22.41 -6.80
C VAL A 326 -6.68 22.02 -6.78
N ALA A 327 -5.75 22.97 -6.93
CA ALA A 327 -4.32 22.72 -6.87
C ALA A 327 -3.87 22.17 -5.50
N VAL A 328 -4.57 22.56 -4.41
CA VAL A 328 -4.37 21.98 -3.08
C VAL A 328 -4.89 20.56 -3.02
N LEU A 329 -6.10 20.32 -3.52
CA LEU A 329 -6.82 19.06 -3.35
C LEU A 329 -6.12 17.90 -4.03
N VAL A 330 -5.65 18.09 -5.27
CA VAL A 330 -5.13 17.01 -6.10
C VAL A 330 -3.74 16.50 -5.69
N LYS A 331 -2.96 17.27 -4.94
CA LYS A 331 -1.61 16.87 -4.51
C LYS A 331 -1.56 16.63 -3.00
N GLY A 332 -1.20 15.42 -2.57
CA GLY A 332 -1.13 15.03 -1.14
C GLY A 332 -0.29 15.97 -0.30
N ARG A 333 0.89 16.39 -0.80
CA ARG A 333 1.77 17.36 -0.13
C ARG A 333 1.10 18.73 0.06
N ASN A 334 0.33 19.19 -0.92
CA ASN A 334 -0.38 20.46 -0.85
C ASN A 334 -1.52 20.39 0.18
N ARG A 335 -2.25 19.26 0.22
CA ARG A 335 -3.26 19.02 1.25
C ARG A 335 -2.66 19.09 2.65
N LEU A 336 -1.50 18.46 2.85
CA LEU A 336 -0.81 18.48 4.13
C LEU A 336 -0.29 19.88 4.47
N ALA A 337 0.27 20.60 3.51
CA ALA A 337 0.74 21.98 3.67
C ALA A 337 -0.39 22.92 4.10
N ALA A 338 -1.55 22.82 3.45
CA ALA A 338 -2.73 23.60 3.81
C ALA A 338 -3.23 23.28 5.24
N ARG A 339 -3.19 22.01 5.65
CA ARG A 339 -3.53 21.61 7.03
C ARG A 339 -2.52 22.15 8.06
N ARG A 340 -1.22 22.13 7.74
CA ARG A 340 -0.16 22.70 8.60
C ARG A 340 -0.31 24.23 8.71
N TYR A 341 -0.60 24.91 7.59
CA TYR A 341 -0.91 26.33 7.60
C TYR A 341 -2.12 26.65 8.49
N ALA A 342 -3.22 25.95 8.32
CA ALA A 342 -4.40 26.12 9.17
C ALA A 342 -4.07 25.88 10.66
N ARG A 343 -3.25 24.86 10.96
CA ARG A 343 -2.80 24.56 12.32
C ARG A 343 -1.97 25.69 12.93
N SER A 344 -1.10 26.31 12.15
CA SER A 344 -0.25 27.42 12.66
C SER A 344 -1.06 28.68 12.96
N ARG A 345 -2.22 28.86 12.31
CA ARG A 345 -3.11 30.02 12.50
C ARG A 345 -4.18 29.81 13.59
N GLY A 346 -4.79 28.65 13.65
CA GLY A 346 -5.95 28.37 14.52
C GLY A 346 -5.86 27.02 15.26
N GLY A 347 -4.65 26.46 15.41
CA GLY A 347 -4.40 25.24 16.16
C GLY A 347 -5.02 23.98 15.55
N HIS A 348 -5.21 22.96 16.37
CA HIS A 348 -5.74 21.67 15.93
C HIS A 348 -7.16 21.75 15.38
N ARG A 349 -8.01 22.66 15.88
CA ARG A 349 -9.39 22.87 15.42
C ARG A 349 -9.40 23.34 13.96
N ALA A 350 -8.53 24.27 13.60
CA ALA A 350 -8.40 24.78 12.24
C ALA A 350 -7.84 23.72 11.27
N ALA A 351 -6.85 22.93 11.69
CA ALA A 351 -6.36 21.80 10.91
C ALA A 351 -7.45 20.74 10.64
N ALA A 352 -8.31 20.47 11.64
CA ALA A 352 -9.44 19.57 11.49
C ALA A 352 -10.52 20.14 10.55
N ALA A 353 -10.82 21.46 10.63
CA ALA A 353 -11.74 22.13 9.71
C ALA A 353 -11.21 22.09 8.27
N MET A 354 -9.91 22.36 8.04
CA MET A 354 -9.27 22.23 6.74
C MET A 354 -9.38 20.81 6.18
N ARG A 355 -9.16 19.79 6.99
CA ARG A 355 -9.32 18.39 6.58
C ARG A 355 -10.76 18.09 6.19
N ARG A 356 -11.75 18.65 6.89
CA ARG A 356 -13.17 18.49 6.54
C ARG A 356 -13.51 19.15 5.21
N LEU A 357 -12.99 20.36 4.95
CA LEU A 357 -13.16 21.04 3.66
C LEU A 357 -12.60 20.20 2.51
N GLN A 358 -11.33 19.75 2.63
CA GLN A 358 -10.68 18.92 1.61
C GLN A 358 -11.45 17.62 1.34
N ARG A 359 -11.99 16.96 2.38
CA ARG A 359 -12.84 15.76 2.21
C ARG A 359 -14.18 16.08 1.56
N ALA A 360 -14.80 17.19 1.90
CA ALA A 360 -16.05 17.62 1.27
C ALA A 360 -15.85 17.89 -0.23
N GLN A 361 -14.74 18.54 -0.59
CA GLN A 361 -14.36 18.81 -1.98
C GLN A 361 -14.06 17.52 -2.75
N ALA A 362 -13.33 16.55 -2.17
CA ALA A 362 -13.08 15.25 -2.78
C ALA A 362 -14.39 14.50 -3.05
N ARG A 363 -15.29 14.43 -2.04
CA ARG A 363 -16.61 13.79 -2.19
C ARG A 363 -17.50 14.49 -3.22
N TYR A 364 -17.38 15.81 -3.34
CA TYR A 364 -18.06 16.56 -4.38
C TYR A 364 -17.55 16.20 -5.77
N ALA A 365 -16.22 16.11 -5.95
CA ALA A 365 -15.60 15.72 -7.21
C ALA A 365 -16.07 14.33 -7.68
N VAL A 366 -16.12 13.36 -6.77
CA VAL A 366 -16.65 12.02 -7.05
C VAL A 366 -18.13 12.05 -7.42
N GLU A 367 -18.95 12.79 -6.69
CA GLU A 367 -20.39 12.90 -7.03
C GLU A 367 -20.61 13.64 -8.35
N LEU A 368 -19.80 14.65 -8.66
CA LEU A 368 -19.80 15.36 -9.93
C LEU A 368 -19.45 14.43 -11.09
N SER A 369 -18.41 13.59 -10.96
CA SER A 369 -18.04 12.62 -11.98
C SER A 369 -19.18 11.65 -12.29
N ARG A 370 -19.88 11.22 -11.25
CA ARG A 370 -21.09 10.36 -11.36
C ARG A 370 -22.25 11.07 -12.05
N HIS A 371 -22.41 12.38 -11.81
CA HIS A 371 -23.47 13.18 -12.39
C HIS A 371 -23.27 13.41 -13.88
N VAL A 372 -22.08 13.81 -14.29
CA VAL A 372 -21.73 14.10 -15.69
C VAL A 372 -21.89 12.86 -16.60
N HIS A 373 -21.67 11.67 -16.07
CA HIS A 373 -21.78 10.42 -16.84
C HIS A 373 -23.14 9.70 -16.70
N ALA A 374 -24.16 10.37 -16.11
CA ALA A 374 -25.50 9.77 -15.97
C ALA A 374 -26.26 9.74 -17.30
N ARG A 375 -26.70 8.54 -17.71
CA ARG A 375 -27.43 8.32 -18.99
C ARG A 375 -28.96 8.37 -18.89
N ALA A 376 -29.56 8.45 -17.70
CA ALA A 376 -31.01 8.36 -17.51
C ALA A 376 -31.56 9.51 -16.66
N GLU A 377 -32.66 10.17 -17.10
CA GLU A 377 -33.27 11.32 -16.43
C GLU A 377 -33.71 11.11 -14.96
N ALA A 378 -34.29 9.95 -14.64
CA ALA A 378 -34.74 9.65 -13.28
C ALA A 378 -33.52 9.49 -12.30
N LEU A 379 -32.41 8.99 -12.81
CA LEU A 379 -31.15 8.90 -12.08
C LEU A 379 -30.50 10.28 -11.91
N GLY A 380 -30.71 11.18 -12.89
CA GLY A 380 -30.24 12.57 -12.88
C GLY A 380 -30.79 13.40 -11.72
N ARG A 381 -32.09 13.31 -11.42
CA ARG A 381 -32.74 14.07 -10.31
C ARG A 381 -32.21 13.67 -8.94
N ARG A 382 -32.03 12.35 -8.66
CA ARG A 382 -31.46 11.86 -7.40
C ARG A 382 -29.99 12.28 -7.23
N ARG A 383 -29.23 12.28 -8.32
CA ARG A 383 -27.81 12.70 -8.31
C ARG A 383 -27.66 14.21 -8.18
N ALA A 384 -28.54 15.00 -8.80
CA ALA A 384 -28.59 16.46 -8.59
C ALA A 384 -28.84 16.81 -7.10
N ALA A 385 -29.74 16.10 -6.43
CA ALA A 385 -29.97 16.29 -5.00
C ALA A 385 -28.75 15.90 -4.16
N ALA A 386 -28.05 14.81 -4.52
CA ALA A 386 -26.82 14.40 -3.86
C ALA A 386 -25.70 15.44 -4.07
N LEU A 387 -25.57 15.99 -5.27
CA LEU A 387 -24.59 17.03 -5.58
C LEU A 387 -24.86 18.31 -4.76
N LYS A 388 -26.11 18.79 -4.70
CA LYS A 388 -26.51 19.93 -3.84
C LYS A 388 -26.16 19.69 -2.37
N LYS A 389 -26.34 18.47 -1.87
CA LYS A 389 -25.91 18.13 -0.51
C LYS A 389 -24.40 18.29 -0.35
N ARG A 390 -23.59 17.88 -1.34
CA ARG A 390 -22.13 18.05 -1.28
C ARG A 390 -21.69 19.50 -1.38
N GLU A 391 -22.40 20.33 -2.15
CA GLU A 391 -22.20 21.79 -2.17
C GLU A 391 -22.42 22.40 -0.78
N TYR A 392 -23.52 22.01 -0.13
CA TYR A 392 -23.79 22.44 1.25
C TYR A 392 -22.67 21.99 2.20
N ASP A 393 -22.20 20.75 2.10
CA ASP A 393 -21.10 20.22 2.93
C ASP A 393 -19.82 21.07 2.77
N ILE A 394 -19.50 21.51 1.52
CA ILE A 394 -18.35 22.38 1.24
C ILE A 394 -18.55 23.75 1.89
N ARG A 395 -19.72 24.39 1.67
CA ARG A 395 -20.01 25.72 2.22
C ARG A 395 -19.98 25.71 3.76
N ALA A 396 -20.57 24.69 4.39
CA ALA A 396 -20.54 24.49 5.82
C ALA A 396 -19.13 24.27 6.38
N ALA A 397 -18.30 23.51 5.67
CA ALA A 397 -16.89 23.27 6.06
C ALA A 397 -16.05 24.57 5.91
N ARG A 398 -16.30 25.36 4.86
CA ARG A 398 -15.65 26.66 4.65
C ARG A 398 -16.03 27.67 5.72
N GLN A 399 -17.32 27.77 6.06
CA GLN A 399 -17.78 28.66 7.12
C GLN A 399 -17.04 28.41 8.44
N ARG A 400 -16.81 27.15 8.81
CA ARG A 400 -16.01 26.81 10.01
C ARG A 400 -14.57 27.31 9.97
N LEU A 401 -13.96 27.42 8.79
CA LEU A 401 -12.64 28.03 8.65
C LEU A 401 -12.70 29.55 8.81
N VAL A 402 -13.73 30.19 8.24
CA VAL A 402 -13.97 31.62 8.42
C VAL A 402 -14.18 31.97 9.89
N ASP A 403 -14.99 31.18 10.62
CA ASP A 403 -15.22 31.32 12.06
C ASP A 403 -13.91 31.23 12.87
N LEU A 404 -12.92 30.48 12.35
CA LEU A 404 -11.57 30.36 12.90
C LEU A 404 -10.59 31.41 12.35
N ARG A 405 -11.08 32.44 11.65
CA ARG A 405 -10.31 33.53 11.03
C ARG A 405 -9.32 33.05 9.93
N ILE A 406 -9.71 32.01 9.18
CA ILE A 406 -8.95 31.49 8.04
C ILE A 406 -9.77 31.73 6.79
N GLU A 407 -9.64 32.91 6.18
CA GLU A 407 -10.46 33.33 5.05
C GLU A 407 -9.98 32.76 3.70
N ARG A 408 -8.68 32.56 3.52
CA ARG A 408 -8.08 32.01 2.29
C ARG A 408 -7.03 30.96 2.59
N VAL A 409 -7.09 29.85 1.87
CA VAL A 409 -6.03 28.85 1.85
C VAL A 409 -4.98 29.32 0.85
N ARG A 410 -4.02 30.14 1.29
CA ARG A 410 -2.83 30.34 0.50
C ARG A 410 -1.94 29.13 0.66
N LEU A 411 -1.54 28.50 -0.45
CA LEU A 411 -0.41 27.59 -0.42
C LEU A 411 0.82 28.42 -0.10
N PRO A 412 1.51 28.15 1.01
CA PRO A 412 2.86 28.69 1.15
C PRO A 412 3.66 28.16 -0.04
N GLU A 413 4.53 29.00 -0.59
CA GLU A 413 5.45 28.55 -1.62
C GLU A 413 6.19 27.32 -1.09
N LEU A 414 5.92 26.17 -1.70
CA LEU A 414 6.64 24.95 -1.38
C LEU A 414 8.05 25.14 -1.92
N ALA A 415 9.04 25.11 -1.04
CA ALA A 415 10.42 25.09 -1.48
C ALA A 415 10.58 24.00 -2.56
N PRO A 416 11.24 24.31 -3.69
CA PRO A 416 11.50 23.30 -4.70
C PRO A 416 12.26 22.14 -4.07
N HIS A 417 11.99 20.92 -4.57
CA HIS A 417 12.72 19.74 -4.11
C HIS A 417 14.22 19.99 -4.25
N THR A 418 14.91 20.02 -3.13
CA THR A 418 16.33 20.31 -3.11
C THR A 418 17.13 19.03 -3.32
N LEU A 419 18.27 19.14 -4.01
CA LEU A 419 19.21 18.02 -4.14
C LEU A 419 19.60 17.46 -2.76
N SER A 420 19.73 18.34 -1.75
CA SER A 420 20.04 17.94 -0.38
C SER A 420 18.91 17.12 0.28
N GLY A 421 17.63 17.39 -0.03
CA GLY A 421 16.50 16.57 0.41
C GLY A 421 16.56 15.17 -0.20
N LEU A 422 16.84 15.08 -1.50
CA LEU A 422 17.05 13.80 -2.19
C LEU A 422 18.22 13.02 -1.61
N LEU A 423 19.35 13.67 -1.38
CA LEU A 423 20.53 13.04 -0.76
C LEU A 423 20.24 12.55 0.67
N SER A 424 19.43 13.28 1.43
CA SER A 424 18.99 12.85 2.76
C SER A 424 18.22 11.52 2.71
N ILE A 425 17.32 11.34 1.75
CA ILE A 425 16.59 10.07 1.56
C ILE A 425 17.54 8.98 1.09
N LEU A 426 18.37 9.25 0.08
CA LEU A 426 19.30 8.27 -0.48
C LEU A 426 20.29 7.77 0.57
N PHE A 427 20.92 8.68 1.31
CA PHE A 427 21.84 8.31 2.38
C PHE A 427 21.11 7.64 3.56
N GLY A 428 19.85 7.99 3.81
CA GLY A 428 19.01 7.30 4.79
C GLY A 428 18.76 5.84 4.40
N LEU A 429 18.43 5.57 3.14
CA LEU A 429 18.29 4.22 2.60
C LEU A 429 19.59 3.41 2.68
N LEU A 430 20.71 4.01 2.26
CA LEU A 430 22.04 3.40 2.37
C LEU A 430 22.46 3.22 3.83
N GLY A 431 21.95 4.02 4.73
CA GLY A 431 22.21 3.97 6.17
C GLY A 431 21.67 2.72 6.85
N VAL A 432 20.76 1.98 6.21
CA VAL A 432 20.32 0.65 6.67
C VAL A 432 21.52 -0.33 6.62
N VAL A 433 22.38 -0.18 5.61
CA VAL A 433 23.59 -1.02 5.44
C VAL A 433 24.79 -0.40 6.13
N PHE A 434 24.93 0.92 6.03
CA PHE A 434 26.07 1.68 6.56
C PHE A 434 25.56 2.74 7.55
N PRO A 435 25.54 2.48 8.86
CA PRO A 435 24.96 3.38 9.89
C PRO A 435 25.54 4.80 9.86
N VAL A 436 26.80 4.94 9.46
CA VAL A 436 27.46 6.25 9.27
C VAL A 436 26.70 7.11 8.25
N LEU A 437 26.19 6.50 7.16
CA LEU A 437 25.40 7.23 6.14
C LEU A 437 24.04 7.66 6.67
N ALA A 438 23.41 6.89 7.58
CA ALA A 438 22.20 7.31 8.27
C ALA A 438 22.44 8.57 9.11
N SER A 439 23.57 8.62 9.82
CA SER A 439 23.97 9.79 10.62
C SER A 439 24.19 11.03 9.74
N VAL A 440 24.85 10.87 8.59
CA VAL A 440 25.04 11.92 7.59
C VAL A 440 23.70 12.40 7.03
N ALA A 441 22.79 11.47 6.72
CA ALA A 441 21.45 11.80 6.22
C ALA A 441 20.63 12.60 7.24
N ILE A 442 20.69 12.23 8.51
CA ILE A 442 20.07 12.99 9.62
C ILE A 442 20.64 14.39 9.68
N GLY A 443 21.96 14.54 9.61
CA GLY A 443 22.63 15.85 9.59
C GLY A 443 22.14 16.73 8.43
N ILE A 444 22.10 16.21 7.21
CA ILE A 444 21.61 16.91 6.02
C ILE A 444 20.15 17.34 6.22
N ALA A 445 19.29 16.45 6.70
CA ALA A 445 17.88 16.71 6.93
C ALA A 445 17.66 17.80 8.00
N LEU A 446 18.37 17.73 9.13
CA LEU A 446 18.28 18.70 10.21
C LEU A 446 18.74 20.09 9.77
N ILE A 447 19.84 20.17 9.01
CA ILE A 447 20.33 21.44 8.44
C ILE A 447 19.30 22.02 7.46
N GLY A 448 18.70 21.17 6.62
CA GLY A 448 17.64 21.59 5.69
C GLY A 448 16.42 22.14 6.40
N LEU A 449 15.95 21.44 7.43
CA LEU A 449 14.83 21.88 8.26
C LEU A 449 15.11 23.17 9.01
N TRP A 450 16.33 23.33 9.55
CA TRP A 450 16.76 24.53 10.23
C TRP A 450 16.84 25.74 9.28
N ARG A 451 17.39 25.56 8.07
CA ARG A 451 17.44 26.61 7.02
C ARG A 451 16.03 27.03 6.60
N ALA A 452 15.12 26.08 6.39
CA ALA A 452 13.73 26.36 6.06
C ALA A 452 13.04 27.16 7.17
N ARG A 453 13.26 26.77 8.44
CA ARG A 453 12.71 27.48 9.62
C ARG A 453 13.23 28.93 9.71
N ARG A 454 14.52 29.16 9.46
CA ARG A 454 15.10 30.51 9.44
C ARG A 454 14.52 31.39 8.33
N ARG A 455 14.19 30.81 7.18
CA ARG A 455 13.63 31.54 6.02
C ARG A 455 12.10 31.68 6.11
N GLN A 456 11.46 31.23 7.20
CA GLN A 456 10.01 31.14 7.35
C GLN A 456 9.32 30.41 6.18
N ALA A 457 10.06 29.58 5.44
CA ALA A 457 9.59 28.75 4.36
C ALA A 457 9.13 27.38 4.91
N LEU A 458 8.16 26.74 4.23
CA LEU A 458 7.87 25.35 4.54
C LEU A 458 9.06 24.48 4.11
N PRO A 459 9.55 23.60 5.00
CA PRO A 459 10.63 22.69 4.63
C PRO A 459 10.19 21.77 3.51
N ASP A 460 11.13 21.44 2.61
CA ASP A 460 10.94 20.36 1.65
C ASP A 460 10.56 19.07 2.40
N GLY A 461 9.50 18.41 1.95
CA GLY A 461 9.01 17.16 2.57
C GLY A 461 10.08 16.06 2.61
N TRP A 462 11.02 16.09 1.68
CA TRP A 462 12.11 15.12 1.59
C TRP A 462 13.07 15.14 2.78
N TYR A 463 13.20 16.25 3.50
CA TYR A 463 13.95 16.25 4.75
C TYR A 463 13.27 15.48 5.87
N ALA A 464 11.93 15.57 5.96
CA ALA A 464 11.17 14.79 6.94
C ALA A 464 11.20 13.29 6.58
N ASP A 465 11.08 12.98 5.29
CA ASP A 465 11.16 11.60 4.78
C ASP A 465 12.56 11.02 4.99
N GLY A 466 13.61 11.80 4.73
CA GLY A 466 15.00 11.43 4.99
C GLY A 466 15.29 11.18 6.47
N LEU A 467 14.75 12.00 7.39
CA LEU A 467 14.84 11.76 8.84
C LEU A 467 14.15 10.48 9.25
N MET A 468 12.95 10.21 8.72
CA MET A 468 12.20 9.00 9.02
C MET A 468 12.94 7.76 8.54
N VAL A 469 13.40 7.74 7.30
CA VAL A 469 14.15 6.61 6.73
C VAL A 469 15.46 6.36 7.48
N SER A 470 16.20 7.42 7.79
CA SER A 470 17.45 7.31 8.55
C SER A 470 17.23 6.85 9.98
N GLY A 471 16.16 7.30 10.64
CA GLY A 471 15.78 6.87 11.98
C GLY A 471 15.42 5.40 12.02
N ILE A 472 14.66 4.92 11.04
CA ILE A 472 14.33 3.49 10.87
C ILE A 472 15.62 2.68 10.63
N GLY A 473 16.49 3.13 9.73
CA GLY A 473 17.76 2.45 9.44
C GLY A 473 18.66 2.32 10.67
N LEU A 474 18.80 3.39 11.45
CA LEU A 474 19.58 3.36 12.71
C LEU A 474 18.94 2.45 13.78
N ALA A 475 17.60 2.50 13.92
CA ALA A 475 16.90 1.63 14.86
C ALA A 475 17.05 0.16 14.50
N LEU A 476 16.92 -0.20 13.21
CA LEU A 476 17.15 -1.55 12.72
C LEU A 476 18.59 -2.00 12.97
N TRP A 477 19.57 -1.13 12.74
CA TRP A 477 20.97 -1.43 13.01
C TRP A 477 21.23 -1.65 14.50
N LEU A 478 20.68 -0.79 15.38
CA LEU A 478 20.85 -0.90 16.82
C LEU A 478 20.23 -2.19 17.36
N VAL A 479 19.03 -2.53 16.89
CA VAL A 479 18.34 -3.78 17.25
C VAL A 479 19.18 -4.98 16.78
N SER A 480 19.69 -4.95 15.57
CA SER A 480 20.55 -6.00 15.03
C SER A 480 21.85 -6.13 15.84
N TYR A 481 22.46 -5.03 16.22
CA TYR A 481 23.65 -5.03 17.08
C TYR A 481 23.38 -5.68 18.44
N VAL A 482 22.27 -5.28 19.10
CA VAL A 482 21.89 -5.85 20.40
C VAL A 482 21.58 -7.33 20.31
N LEU A 483 20.92 -7.79 19.25
CA LEU A 483 20.50 -9.20 19.12
C LEU A 483 21.64 -10.14 18.69
N PHE A 484 22.57 -9.67 17.86
CA PHE A 484 23.57 -10.55 17.24
C PHE A 484 24.98 -10.35 17.78
N ASP A 485 25.33 -9.16 18.27
CA ASP A 485 26.71 -8.87 18.74
C ASP A 485 26.83 -8.93 20.27
N ALA A 486 25.76 -8.59 21.01
CA ALA A 486 25.72 -8.72 22.48
C ALA A 486 25.60 -10.20 22.97
N GLY A 487 25.15 -11.12 22.11
CA GLY A 487 25.06 -12.54 22.38
C GLY A 487 26.36 -13.34 22.13
N SER A 488 27.39 -12.68 21.57
CA SER A 488 28.69 -13.30 21.26
C SER A 488 29.75 -13.03 22.33
N ARG A 489 29.41 -12.38 23.42
CA ARG A 489 30.23 -12.21 24.64
C ARG A 489 29.57 -12.94 25.80
#